data_6b61cf5a64c58fa2145fc590bcb2c676
#
_entry.id   6b61cf5a64c58fa2145fc590bcb2c676
#
_cell.length_a   1.000
_cell.length_b   1.000
_cell.length_c   1.000
_cell.angle_alpha   90.00
_cell.angle_beta   90.00
_cell.angle_gamma   90.00
#
_symmetry.space_group_name_H-M   'P 1'
#
loop_
_entity.id
_entity.type
_entity.pdbx_description
1 polymer ?
#
loop_
_entity_poly.entity_id
_entity_poly.type
_entity_poly.pdbx_seq_one_letter_code
_entity_poly.pdbx_strand_id
1 'polypeptide(L)'
;MKKITLFFLLLLSQITFGYAKITETEKLAATCKVWGYLKYYHPKVANGDFNWDEKLFEVLPKIESAKTKEEYSAVIEKWIDDLGVVPTNKPLADDPKKDFFNENLNLDWTQKDKLFSKSLSNKLKFITENRFQGTNYYVNRDGKEVKFQFVNEPEYAEVLWTNKNLRLLTLFRFWNYVEYFFPYKYKMDQKWDDALVEILPHIIAPASEKEFLLAMREISIKLNDTHAATFNMQMMQYLGGEKYTAFGTKFIDDKAVITTIANDSLAKIDDLKIGDVITKIDGITVAQKLDELLKYMQGSNRPAAILNGALVMFTGNTDDFEVEFIRDNITSVKKIHRYPNGKIKRSPPKNSPNWEILENNIGYVKMNKVPKEEVPQMMEKLKNTQAIIFDVRNRPTYTDFLVSEYLNPEPKPILRLLYQDLSYPGRYYFSDEMEECGKINTDYYKGKVIVLVNSGTHSFGEQTAMSLQTAPNATVIGSQTSGADGPNYYFKIIKGFDSSFTSAGVFYPNKKETQRIGIVPDIEVKPTIVGAQQGKDEVLDRAKLFAKNGK
;
A
#
# COMPACT_ATOMS: atom_id res chain seq x y z
N MET A 1 -39.10 -36.72 74.80
CA MET A 1 -39.30 -36.83 73.34
C MET A 1 -39.14 -35.46 72.79
N LYS A 2 -37.98 -35.10 72.20
CA LYS A 2 -37.68 -33.81 71.63
C LYS A 2 -37.97 -33.88 70.12
N LYS A 3 -38.87 -33.05 69.63
CA LYS A 3 -39.14 -32.91 68.19
C LYS A 3 -38.08 -31.99 67.60
N ILE A 4 -37.30 -32.52 66.65
CA ILE A 4 -36.35 -31.77 65.86
C ILE A 4 -37.11 -31.28 64.62
N THR A 5 -37.29 -29.97 64.50
CA THR A 5 -37.87 -29.32 63.34
C THR A 5 -36.72 -29.00 62.36
N LEU A 6 -36.71 -29.68 61.21
CA LEU A 6 -35.72 -29.47 60.13
C LEU A 6 -36.17 -28.28 59.29
N PHE A 7 -35.43 -27.19 59.37
CA PHE A 7 -35.63 -26.01 58.51
C PHE A 7 -34.86 -26.22 57.17
N PHE A 8 -35.60 -26.47 56.10
CA PHE A 8 -35.03 -26.48 54.75
C PHE A 8 -34.89 -25.01 54.25
N LEU A 9 -33.69 -24.46 54.28
CA LEU A 9 -33.35 -23.23 53.58
C LEU A 9 -33.16 -23.57 52.11
N LEU A 10 -34.13 -23.25 51.26
CA LEU A 10 -33.99 -23.18 49.80
C LEU A 10 -33.12 -21.97 49.46
N LEU A 11 -31.84 -22.17 49.24
CA LEU A 11 -30.97 -21.22 48.54
C LEU A 11 -31.35 -21.25 47.06
N LEU A 12 -32.19 -20.32 46.63
CA LEU A 12 -32.33 -19.94 45.24
C LEU A 12 -31.03 -19.25 44.82
N SER A 13 -30.04 -20.04 44.33
CA SER A 13 -28.96 -19.50 43.58
C SER A 13 -29.54 -18.93 42.28
N GLN A 14 -29.73 -17.61 42.22
CA GLN A 14 -29.93 -16.91 40.98
C GLN A 14 -28.60 -17.05 40.20
N ILE A 15 -28.53 -18.05 39.29
CA ILE A 15 -27.53 -18.10 38.25
C ILE A 15 -27.87 -16.92 37.33
N THR A 16 -27.33 -15.75 37.65
CA THR A 16 -27.24 -14.67 36.70
C THR A 16 -26.27 -15.17 35.61
N PHE A 17 -26.83 -15.70 34.53
CA PHE A 17 -26.08 -15.78 33.28
C PHE A 17 -25.71 -14.35 32.96
N GLY A 18 -24.51 -13.96 33.35
CA GLY A 18 -23.91 -12.71 32.89
C GLY A 18 -23.73 -12.81 31.39
N TYR A 19 -24.72 -12.33 30.64
CA TYR A 19 -24.51 -12.09 29.23
C TYR A 19 -23.28 -11.19 29.13
N ALA A 20 -22.23 -11.69 28.47
CA ALA A 20 -21.03 -10.88 28.24
C ALA A 20 -21.51 -9.58 27.56
N LYS A 21 -21.29 -8.46 28.26
CA LYS A 21 -21.70 -7.14 27.78
C LYS A 21 -21.00 -6.88 26.46
N ILE A 22 -21.75 -6.63 25.39
CA ILE A 22 -21.19 -6.26 24.10
C ILE A 22 -20.43 -4.93 24.23
N THR A 23 -19.21 -4.89 23.74
CA THR A 23 -18.35 -3.71 23.82
C THR A 23 -18.74 -2.66 22.75
N GLU A 24 -18.38 -1.40 22.99
CA GLU A 24 -18.57 -0.34 22.00
C GLU A 24 -17.81 -0.63 20.71
N THR A 25 -16.58 -1.14 20.82
CA THR A 25 -15.74 -1.54 19.66
C THR A 25 -16.45 -2.60 18.81
N GLU A 26 -17.00 -3.65 19.43
CA GLU A 26 -17.73 -4.70 18.70
C GLU A 26 -18.95 -4.15 17.97
N LYS A 27 -19.74 -3.30 18.64
CA LYS A 27 -20.92 -2.66 18.02
C LYS A 27 -20.53 -1.79 16.83
N LEU A 28 -19.51 -0.95 16.99
CA LEU A 28 -19.07 -0.04 15.93
C LEU A 28 -18.38 -0.76 14.78
N ALA A 29 -17.62 -1.84 15.03
CA ALA A 29 -17.07 -2.67 13.98
C ALA A 29 -18.17 -3.32 13.13
N ALA A 30 -19.17 -3.93 13.76
CA ALA A 30 -20.31 -4.50 13.06
C ALA A 30 -21.11 -3.43 12.30
N THR A 31 -21.30 -2.22 12.91
CA THR A 31 -22.00 -1.10 12.26
C THR A 31 -21.22 -0.58 11.05
N CYS A 32 -19.90 -0.48 11.11
CA CYS A 32 -19.05 -0.11 9.97
C CYS A 32 -19.28 -1.04 8.77
N LYS A 33 -19.29 -2.33 9.02
CA LYS A 33 -19.52 -3.36 7.99
C LYS A 33 -20.92 -3.25 7.40
N VAL A 34 -21.96 -3.15 8.25
CA VAL A 34 -23.34 -3.01 7.80
C VAL A 34 -23.54 -1.72 7.01
N TRP A 35 -22.99 -0.59 7.48
CA TRP A 35 -23.10 0.71 6.80
C TRP A 35 -22.53 0.66 5.38
N GLY A 36 -21.31 0.13 5.20
CA GLY A 36 -20.71 0.00 3.88
C GLY A 36 -21.40 -1.03 3.00
N TYR A 37 -21.82 -2.15 3.59
CA TYR A 37 -22.61 -3.15 2.89
C TYR A 37 -23.90 -2.56 2.32
N LEU A 38 -24.70 -1.86 3.13
CA LEU A 38 -25.94 -1.22 2.66
C LEU A 38 -25.65 -0.14 1.60
N LYS A 39 -24.53 0.59 1.72
CA LYS A 39 -24.11 1.61 0.75
C LYS A 39 -23.96 1.06 -0.67
N TYR A 40 -23.46 -0.16 -0.80
CA TYR A 40 -23.17 -0.73 -2.10
C TYR A 40 -24.18 -1.78 -2.57
N TYR A 41 -24.93 -2.39 -1.66
CA TYR A 41 -25.84 -3.51 -1.96
C TYR A 41 -27.30 -3.15 -1.88
N HIS A 42 -27.71 -2.27 -0.94
CA HIS A 42 -29.13 -1.94 -0.75
C HIS A 42 -29.64 -1.06 -1.90
N PRO A 43 -30.72 -1.45 -2.62
CA PRO A 43 -31.15 -0.78 -3.85
C PRO A 43 -31.32 0.73 -3.71
N LYS A 44 -31.99 1.22 -2.69
CA LYS A 44 -32.22 2.66 -2.51
C LYS A 44 -30.98 3.42 -2.05
N VAL A 45 -30.13 2.81 -1.21
CA VAL A 45 -28.90 3.46 -0.74
C VAL A 45 -27.89 3.55 -1.87
N ALA A 46 -27.67 2.42 -2.60
CA ALA A 46 -26.78 2.38 -3.74
C ALA A 46 -27.22 3.26 -4.92
N ASN A 47 -28.53 3.57 -4.99
CA ASN A 47 -29.11 4.54 -5.94
C ASN A 47 -28.91 6.01 -5.51
N GLY A 48 -28.52 6.27 -4.26
CA GLY A 48 -28.32 7.64 -3.74
C GLY A 48 -29.60 8.31 -3.20
N ASP A 49 -30.64 7.54 -2.85
CA ASP A 49 -31.90 8.08 -2.38
C ASP A 49 -31.81 8.76 -0.99
N PHE A 50 -30.66 8.59 -0.29
CA PHE A 50 -30.44 9.09 1.07
C PHE A 50 -29.10 9.83 1.20
N ASN A 51 -29.06 10.84 2.08
CA ASN A 51 -27.78 11.27 2.65
C ASN A 51 -27.30 10.18 3.61
N TRP A 52 -26.43 9.29 3.13
CA TRP A 52 -26.08 8.06 3.84
C TRP A 52 -25.20 8.30 5.08
N ASP A 53 -24.43 9.38 5.10
CA ASP A 53 -23.66 9.78 6.28
C ASP A 53 -24.58 10.29 7.40
N GLU A 54 -25.60 11.07 7.08
CA GLU A 54 -26.58 11.51 8.08
C GLU A 54 -27.35 10.33 8.66
N LYS A 55 -27.70 9.34 7.83
CA LYS A 55 -28.30 8.10 8.33
C LYS A 55 -27.39 7.33 9.29
N LEU A 56 -26.08 7.39 9.10
CA LEU A 56 -25.12 6.88 10.09
C LEU A 56 -25.19 7.68 11.38
N PHE A 57 -25.15 9.03 11.31
CA PHE A 57 -25.18 9.88 12.50
C PHE A 57 -26.49 9.74 13.32
N GLU A 58 -27.62 9.48 12.65
CA GLU A 58 -28.93 9.22 13.29
C GLU A 58 -28.94 7.87 14.04
N VAL A 59 -28.23 6.86 13.56
CA VAL A 59 -28.25 5.52 14.16
C VAL A 59 -27.20 5.34 15.25
N LEU A 60 -26.04 6.03 15.18
CA LEU A 60 -24.95 5.87 16.14
C LEU A 60 -25.35 5.97 17.61
N PRO A 61 -26.15 6.97 18.06
CA PRO A 61 -26.58 7.04 19.47
C PRO A 61 -27.39 5.83 19.91
N LYS A 62 -28.22 5.27 19.01
CA LYS A 62 -29.03 4.07 19.27
C LYS A 62 -28.14 2.82 19.39
N ILE A 63 -27.13 2.70 18.54
CA ILE A 63 -26.12 1.65 18.60
C ILE A 63 -25.33 1.72 19.91
N GLU A 64 -24.90 2.92 20.31
CA GLU A 64 -24.16 3.12 21.54
C GLU A 64 -24.98 2.71 22.77
N SER A 65 -26.28 2.99 22.79
CA SER A 65 -27.17 2.68 23.89
C SER A 65 -27.52 1.19 24.03
N ALA A 66 -27.42 0.41 22.94
CA ALA A 66 -27.73 -1.02 22.95
C ALA A 66 -26.76 -1.79 23.88
N LYS A 67 -27.32 -2.60 24.78
CA LYS A 67 -26.56 -3.35 25.81
C LYS A 67 -26.45 -4.84 25.50
N THR A 68 -27.37 -5.36 24.70
CA THR A 68 -27.42 -6.79 24.35
C THR A 68 -27.37 -6.97 22.82
N LYS A 69 -27.06 -8.18 22.39
CA LYS A 69 -27.12 -8.61 20.99
C LYS A 69 -28.50 -8.34 20.36
N GLU A 70 -29.55 -8.64 21.11
CA GLU A 70 -30.93 -8.49 20.66
C GLU A 70 -31.26 -7.02 20.44
N GLU A 71 -30.89 -6.14 21.39
CA GLU A 71 -31.08 -4.68 21.26
C GLU A 71 -30.29 -4.13 20.07
N TYR A 72 -29.04 -4.54 19.90
CA TYR A 72 -28.21 -4.15 18.75
C TYR A 72 -28.86 -4.59 17.43
N SER A 73 -29.24 -5.87 17.33
CA SER A 73 -29.88 -6.39 16.12
C SER A 73 -31.19 -5.67 15.80
N ALA A 74 -32.01 -5.38 16.81
CA ALA A 74 -33.27 -4.66 16.64
C ALA A 74 -33.06 -3.22 16.10
N VAL A 75 -31.99 -2.54 16.57
CA VAL A 75 -31.62 -1.20 16.04
C VAL A 75 -31.25 -1.29 14.57
N ILE A 76 -30.41 -2.26 14.19
CA ILE A 76 -30.00 -2.44 12.78
C ILE A 76 -31.16 -2.88 11.90
N GLU A 77 -32.00 -3.82 12.37
CA GLU A 77 -33.18 -4.26 11.63
C GLU A 77 -34.13 -3.10 11.35
N LYS A 78 -34.40 -2.26 12.37
CA LYS A 78 -35.23 -1.07 12.19
C LYS A 78 -34.60 -0.09 11.21
N TRP A 79 -33.27 0.12 11.29
CA TRP A 79 -32.56 0.98 10.34
C TRP A 79 -32.74 0.51 8.89
N ILE A 80 -32.63 -0.81 8.64
CA ILE A 80 -32.86 -1.40 7.32
C ILE A 80 -34.34 -1.22 6.90
N ASP A 81 -35.31 -1.46 7.81
CA ASP A 81 -36.72 -1.32 7.50
C ASP A 81 -37.10 0.12 7.15
N ASP A 82 -36.50 1.12 7.82
CA ASP A 82 -36.70 2.55 7.54
C ASP A 82 -36.19 2.97 6.13
N LEU A 83 -35.32 2.17 5.49
CA LEU A 83 -34.94 2.38 4.09
C LEU A 83 -36.01 1.93 3.08
N GLY A 84 -37.01 1.17 3.55
CA GLY A 84 -38.13 0.67 2.76
C GLY A 84 -37.89 -0.70 2.12
N VAL A 85 -38.87 -1.12 1.34
CA VAL A 85 -38.86 -2.49 0.78
C VAL A 85 -37.77 -2.70 -0.24
N VAL A 86 -37.03 -3.79 -0.10
CA VAL A 86 -36.09 -4.29 -1.11
C VAL A 86 -36.90 -5.12 -2.11
N PRO A 87 -36.94 -4.74 -3.39
CA PRO A 87 -37.67 -5.53 -4.40
C PRO A 87 -36.97 -6.87 -4.66
N THR A 88 -37.76 -7.89 -4.99
CA THR A 88 -37.22 -9.16 -5.47
C THR A 88 -36.71 -8.99 -6.91
N ASN A 89 -35.43 -9.21 -7.12
CA ASN A 89 -34.79 -9.10 -8.42
C ASN A 89 -34.52 -10.48 -9.03
N LYS A 90 -34.49 -10.57 -10.36
CA LYS A 90 -33.88 -11.73 -11.00
C LYS A 90 -32.38 -11.72 -10.73
N PRO A 91 -31.79 -12.85 -10.29
CA PRO A 91 -30.34 -12.92 -10.14
C PRO A 91 -29.64 -12.53 -11.45
N LEU A 92 -28.66 -11.67 -11.37
CA LEU A 92 -27.77 -11.42 -12.51
C LEU A 92 -26.98 -12.70 -12.79
N ALA A 93 -27.14 -13.24 -13.99
CA ALA A 93 -26.28 -14.33 -14.44
C ALA A 93 -24.86 -13.82 -14.60
N ASP A 94 -23.91 -14.62 -14.18
CA ASP A 94 -22.52 -14.33 -14.44
C ASP A 94 -22.24 -14.40 -15.95
N ASP A 95 -21.45 -13.45 -16.44
CA ASP A 95 -20.99 -13.49 -17.82
C ASP A 95 -20.03 -14.70 -17.96
N PRO A 96 -20.38 -15.72 -18.77
CA PRO A 96 -19.58 -16.94 -18.91
C PRO A 96 -18.21 -16.69 -19.56
N LYS A 97 -17.99 -15.51 -20.15
CA LYS A 97 -16.71 -15.11 -20.74
C LYS A 97 -15.76 -14.52 -19.70
N LYS A 98 -16.27 -14.06 -18.55
CA LYS A 98 -15.44 -13.45 -17.52
C LYS A 98 -14.76 -14.50 -16.65
N ASP A 99 -13.48 -14.31 -16.46
CA ASP A 99 -12.61 -15.09 -15.57
C ASP A 99 -12.65 -14.46 -14.16
N PHE A 100 -13.69 -14.83 -13.38
CA PHE A 100 -13.92 -14.22 -12.07
C PHE A 100 -12.90 -14.65 -11.03
N PHE A 101 -12.58 -13.71 -10.15
CA PHE A 101 -11.70 -13.88 -9.00
C PHE A 101 -12.45 -13.50 -7.71
N ASN A 102 -12.65 -14.48 -6.84
CA ASN A 102 -13.53 -14.36 -5.68
C ASN A 102 -12.78 -14.29 -4.33
N GLU A 103 -11.43 -14.31 -4.31
CA GLU A 103 -10.64 -14.35 -3.06
C GLU A 103 -10.89 -13.13 -2.14
N ASN A 104 -11.28 -11.99 -2.71
CA ASN A 104 -11.62 -10.79 -1.94
C ASN A 104 -13.08 -10.75 -1.47
N LEU A 105 -13.98 -11.52 -2.10
CA LEU A 105 -15.39 -11.49 -1.79
C LEU A 105 -15.67 -12.33 -0.53
N ASN A 106 -15.95 -11.65 0.56
CA ASN A 106 -16.34 -12.31 1.82
C ASN A 106 -17.58 -11.64 2.41
N LEU A 107 -18.73 -12.26 2.23
CA LEU A 107 -20.00 -11.84 2.82
C LEU A 107 -20.46 -12.80 3.93
N ASP A 108 -19.66 -13.77 4.33
CA ASP A 108 -19.97 -14.75 5.37
C ASP A 108 -20.36 -14.09 6.71
N TRP A 109 -19.75 -12.93 7.01
CA TRP A 109 -20.04 -12.18 8.23
C TRP A 109 -21.53 -11.80 8.33
N THR A 110 -22.26 -11.61 7.22
CA THR A 110 -23.69 -11.32 7.25
C THR A 110 -24.50 -12.42 7.92
N GLN A 111 -23.98 -13.65 7.94
CA GLN A 111 -24.61 -14.83 8.52
C GLN A 111 -23.93 -15.31 9.81
N LYS A 112 -22.65 -14.97 10.01
CA LYS A 112 -21.80 -15.54 11.08
C LYS A 112 -21.44 -14.55 12.18
N ASP A 113 -21.80 -13.27 12.05
CA ASP A 113 -21.48 -12.27 13.08
C ASP A 113 -22.22 -12.59 14.38
N LYS A 114 -21.47 -12.62 15.48
CA LYS A 114 -21.98 -12.99 16.81
C LYS A 114 -23.02 -12.00 17.37
N LEU A 115 -23.04 -10.76 16.87
CA LEU A 115 -23.98 -9.72 17.27
C LEU A 115 -25.31 -9.78 16.51
N PHE A 116 -25.43 -10.60 15.45
CA PHE A 116 -26.61 -10.60 14.62
C PHE A 116 -27.61 -11.65 15.08
N SER A 117 -28.87 -11.22 15.22
CA SER A 117 -30.01 -12.12 15.33
C SER A 117 -30.18 -12.92 14.03
N LYS A 118 -30.89 -14.05 14.11
CA LYS A 118 -31.24 -14.80 12.90
C LYS A 118 -32.09 -13.97 11.93
N SER A 119 -32.96 -13.09 12.47
CA SER A 119 -33.80 -12.18 11.67
C SER A 119 -32.92 -11.20 10.89
N LEU A 120 -31.97 -10.53 11.57
CA LEU A 120 -31.03 -9.60 10.91
C LEU A 120 -30.21 -10.32 9.84
N SER A 121 -29.64 -11.47 10.16
CA SER A 121 -28.89 -12.27 9.18
C SER A 121 -29.73 -12.62 7.95
N ASN A 122 -30.99 -13.00 8.13
CA ASN A 122 -31.89 -13.28 7.01
C ASN A 122 -32.17 -12.03 6.15
N LYS A 123 -32.35 -10.85 6.78
CA LYS A 123 -32.51 -9.57 6.06
C LYS A 123 -31.27 -9.26 5.21
N LEU A 124 -30.07 -9.38 5.79
CA LEU A 124 -28.82 -9.14 5.06
C LEU A 124 -28.65 -10.13 3.91
N LYS A 125 -28.95 -11.41 4.12
CA LYS A 125 -28.96 -12.42 3.05
C LYS A 125 -29.92 -12.03 1.93
N PHE A 126 -31.14 -11.63 2.26
CA PHE A 126 -32.14 -11.21 1.28
C PHE A 126 -31.67 -10.01 0.45
N ILE A 127 -31.00 -9.04 1.08
CA ILE A 127 -30.39 -7.90 0.37
C ILE A 127 -29.26 -8.38 -0.55
N THR A 128 -28.40 -9.33 -0.13
CA THR A 128 -27.35 -9.91 -1.00
C THR A 128 -27.95 -10.53 -2.27
N GLU A 129 -29.01 -11.32 -2.10
CA GLU A 129 -29.69 -12.04 -3.19
C GLU A 129 -30.44 -11.08 -4.14
N ASN A 130 -30.90 -9.95 -3.61
CA ASN A 130 -31.65 -8.93 -4.33
C ASN A 130 -30.93 -7.59 -4.41
N ARG A 131 -29.59 -7.64 -4.46
CA ARG A 131 -28.74 -6.45 -4.46
C ARG A 131 -29.04 -5.50 -5.60
N PHE A 132 -28.59 -4.27 -5.45
CA PHE A 132 -28.67 -3.25 -6.47
C PHE A 132 -28.03 -3.73 -7.79
N GLN A 133 -28.72 -3.48 -8.90
CA GLN A 133 -28.28 -3.93 -10.24
C GLN A 133 -28.11 -2.75 -11.22
N GLY A 134 -28.18 -1.52 -10.73
CA GLY A 134 -27.96 -0.31 -11.53
C GLY A 134 -26.52 0.22 -11.44
N THR A 135 -26.31 1.43 -11.98
CA THR A 135 -25.08 2.18 -11.79
C THR A 135 -25.04 2.72 -10.36
N ASN A 136 -24.01 2.33 -9.60
CA ASN A 136 -23.89 2.75 -8.21
C ASN A 136 -23.66 4.27 -8.10
N TYR A 137 -24.42 4.94 -7.20
CA TYR A 137 -24.33 6.38 -6.99
C TYR A 137 -22.96 6.83 -6.45
N TYR A 138 -22.28 5.99 -5.68
CA TYR A 138 -21.04 6.34 -4.96
C TYR A 138 -19.77 5.91 -5.69
N VAL A 139 -19.88 5.09 -6.72
CA VAL A 139 -18.72 4.59 -7.47
C VAL A 139 -19.04 4.52 -8.95
N ASN A 140 -18.19 5.12 -9.77
CA ASN A 140 -18.30 5.00 -11.21
C ASN A 140 -16.96 4.57 -11.84
N ARG A 141 -17.03 4.16 -13.10
CA ARG A 141 -15.87 3.95 -13.97
C ARG A 141 -16.19 4.63 -15.30
N ASP A 142 -15.31 5.52 -15.74
CA ASP A 142 -15.48 6.22 -17.00
C ASP A 142 -14.96 5.35 -18.17
N GLY A 143 -15.88 4.86 -18.98
CA GLY A 143 -15.59 4.11 -20.18
C GLY A 143 -14.71 2.87 -19.95
N LYS A 144 -13.60 2.77 -20.70
CA LYS A 144 -12.61 1.68 -20.62
C LYS A 144 -11.48 1.94 -19.61
N GLU A 145 -11.60 2.97 -18.79
CA GLU A 145 -10.54 3.27 -17.82
C GLU A 145 -10.33 2.15 -16.82
N VAL A 146 -9.06 1.89 -16.50
CA VAL A 146 -8.64 0.93 -15.47
C VAL A 146 -9.08 1.41 -14.08
N LYS A 147 -9.22 2.72 -13.90
CA LYS A 147 -9.53 3.36 -12.62
C LYS A 147 -11.02 3.55 -12.46
N PHE A 148 -11.53 3.20 -11.30
CA PHE A 148 -12.83 3.65 -10.81
C PHE A 148 -12.67 4.94 -10.00
N GLN A 149 -13.79 5.62 -9.69
CA GLN A 149 -13.80 6.85 -8.91
C GLN A 149 -14.84 6.75 -7.80
N PHE A 150 -14.47 7.18 -6.59
CA PHE A 150 -15.43 7.45 -5.53
C PHE A 150 -16.03 8.83 -5.78
N VAL A 151 -17.36 8.90 -5.88
CA VAL A 151 -18.10 10.10 -6.25
C VAL A 151 -19.28 10.33 -5.29
N ASN A 152 -19.84 11.54 -5.32
CA ASN A 152 -21.04 11.92 -4.57
C ASN A 152 -20.94 11.73 -3.04
N GLU A 153 -19.71 11.71 -2.51
CA GLU A 153 -19.50 11.74 -1.06
C GLU A 153 -19.70 13.17 -0.53
N PRO A 154 -20.56 13.39 0.49
CA PRO A 154 -20.69 14.71 1.09
C PRO A 154 -19.34 15.23 1.60
N GLU A 155 -19.04 16.50 1.29
CA GLU A 155 -17.86 17.18 1.82
C GLU A 155 -18.21 17.89 3.12
N TYR A 156 -17.44 17.61 4.17
CA TYR A 156 -17.52 18.31 5.44
C TYR A 156 -16.45 19.40 5.49
N ALA A 157 -16.75 20.53 6.12
CA ALA A 157 -15.85 21.68 6.10
C ALA A 157 -14.48 21.35 6.69
N GLU A 158 -14.45 20.61 7.79
CA GLU A 158 -13.22 20.18 8.46
C GLU A 158 -13.49 19.00 9.38
N VAL A 159 -12.57 18.05 9.44
CA VAL A 159 -12.62 16.95 10.42
C VAL A 159 -11.87 17.38 11.66
N LEU A 160 -12.58 17.94 12.62
CA LEU A 160 -12.01 18.19 13.93
C LEU A 160 -11.84 16.85 14.67
N TRP A 161 -10.66 16.61 15.17
CA TRP A 161 -10.36 15.39 15.94
C TRP A 161 -11.27 15.25 17.19
N THR A 162 -11.88 16.33 17.67
CA THR A 162 -12.87 16.35 18.76
C THR A 162 -14.26 15.85 18.36
N ASN A 163 -14.60 15.79 17.06
CA ASN A 163 -15.89 15.33 16.57
C ASN A 163 -15.89 13.82 16.34
N LYS A 164 -16.46 13.04 17.27
CA LYS A 164 -16.52 11.58 17.21
C LYS A 164 -17.20 11.04 15.94
N ASN A 165 -18.33 11.66 15.54
CA ASN A 165 -19.07 11.18 14.36
C ASN A 165 -18.24 11.32 13.08
N LEU A 166 -17.53 12.43 12.91
CA LEU A 166 -16.67 12.64 11.75
C LEU A 166 -15.43 11.73 11.78
N ARG A 167 -14.84 11.46 12.96
CA ARG A 167 -13.76 10.47 13.08
C ARG A 167 -14.22 9.07 12.66
N LEU A 168 -15.40 8.64 13.16
CA LEU A 168 -15.98 7.35 12.79
C LEU A 168 -16.30 7.28 11.30
N LEU A 169 -16.90 8.33 10.73
CA LEU A 169 -17.20 8.40 9.30
C LEU A 169 -15.92 8.30 8.46
N THR A 170 -14.84 9.00 8.86
CA THR A 170 -13.54 8.93 8.16
C THR A 170 -13.01 7.51 8.11
N LEU A 171 -13.02 6.81 9.26
CA LEU A 171 -12.62 5.40 9.33
C LEU A 171 -13.57 4.51 8.50
N PHE A 172 -14.88 4.67 8.63
CA PHE A 172 -15.88 3.82 7.97
C PHE A 172 -15.81 3.95 6.45
N ARG A 173 -15.64 5.17 5.91
CA ARG A 173 -15.41 5.38 4.48
C ARG A 173 -14.16 4.67 4.02
N PHE A 174 -13.02 4.92 4.68
CA PHE A 174 -11.74 4.30 4.29
C PHE A 174 -11.82 2.78 4.36
N TRP A 175 -12.32 2.23 5.48
CA TRP A 175 -12.39 0.78 5.67
C TRP A 175 -13.23 0.11 4.57
N ASN A 176 -14.38 0.70 4.21
CA ASN A 176 -15.27 0.15 3.20
C ASN A 176 -14.75 0.38 1.75
N TYR A 177 -13.98 1.44 1.50
CA TYR A 177 -13.29 1.58 0.21
C TYR A 177 -12.31 0.44 -0.01
N VAL A 178 -11.57 0.07 1.01
CA VAL A 178 -10.65 -1.07 0.96
C VAL A 178 -11.42 -2.39 0.86
N GLU A 179 -12.46 -2.59 1.68
CA GLU A 179 -13.26 -3.83 1.73
C GLU A 179 -13.78 -4.23 0.35
N TYR A 180 -14.27 -3.25 -0.41
CA TYR A 180 -14.95 -3.54 -1.68
C TYR A 180 -14.13 -3.26 -2.92
N PHE A 181 -13.06 -2.45 -2.83
CA PHE A 181 -12.38 -1.95 -4.03
C PHE A 181 -10.86 -2.10 -4.05
N PHE A 182 -10.23 -2.60 -2.98
CA PHE A 182 -8.81 -2.92 -2.98
C PHE A 182 -8.57 -4.36 -3.49
N PRO A 183 -7.81 -4.54 -4.60
CA PRO A 183 -7.72 -5.84 -5.28
C PRO A 183 -6.92 -6.90 -4.52
N TYR A 184 -6.14 -6.52 -3.52
CA TYR A 184 -5.21 -7.40 -2.84
C TYR A 184 -5.52 -7.63 -1.35
N LYS A 185 -6.78 -7.45 -0.95
CA LYS A 185 -7.20 -7.66 0.44
C LYS A 185 -6.82 -9.06 0.96
N TYR A 186 -6.91 -10.08 0.12
CA TYR A 186 -6.52 -11.46 0.44
C TYR A 186 -5.01 -11.65 0.72
N LYS A 187 -4.16 -10.65 0.37
CA LYS A 187 -2.70 -10.67 0.56
C LYS A 187 -2.23 -9.93 1.82
N MET A 188 -3.12 -9.29 2.56
CA MET A 188 -2.74 -8.59 3.78
C MET A 188 -2.18 -9.54 4.84
N ASP A 189 -1.22 -9.09 5.64
CA ASP A 189 -0.67 -9.87 6.75
C ASP A 189 -1.69 -10.11 7.86
N GLN A 190 -2.65 -9.19 8.02
CA GLN A 190 -3.72 -9.22 9.01
C GLN A 190 -5.08 -9.21 8.30
N LYS A 191 -6.05 -9.95 8.82
CA LYS A 191 -7.42 -9.87 8.32
C LYS A 191 -7.94 -8.43 8.45
N TRP A 192 -8.62 -7.95 7.43
CA TRP A 192 -9.10 -6.57 7.40
C TRP A 192 -10.11 -6.27 8.51
N ASP A 193 -10.93 -7.26 8.89
CA ASP A 193 -11.83 -7.19 10.04
C ASP A 193 -11.08 -6.97 11.37
N ASP A 194 -9.96 -7.68 11.56
CA ASP A 194 -9.15 -7.57 12.79
C ASP A 194 -8.46 -6.20 12.85
N ALA A 195 -8.03 -5.66 11.71
CA ALA A 195 -7.47 -4.31 11.63
C ALA A 195 -8.49 -3.23 12.04
N LEU A 196 -9.77 -3.39 11.67
CA LEU A 196 -10.84 -2.50 12.11
C LEU A 196 -11.01 -2.52 13.63
N VAL A 197 -11.09 -3.71 14.22
CA VAL A 197 -11.27 -3.87 15.67
C VAL A 197 -10.09 -3.29 16.45
N GLU A 198 -8.87 -3.48 15.96
CA GLU A 198 -7.64 -2.96 16.58
C GLU A 198 -7.59 -1.43 16.57
N ILE A 199 -7.98 -0.80 15.46
CA ILE A 199 -7.84 0.67 15.32
C ILE A 199 -8.99 1.45 15.96
N LEU A 200 -10.19 0.87 16.08
CA LEU A 200 -11.40 1.53 16.56
C LEU A 200 -11.24 2.25 17.91
N PRO A 201 -10.58 1.69 18.95
CA PRO A 201 -10.39 2.39 20.22
C PRO A 201 -9.72 3.76 20.06
N HIS A 202 -8.70 3.86 19.17
CA HIS A 202 -7.96 5.09 18.88
C HIS A 202 -8.77 6.10 18.03
N ILE A 203 -9.89 5.67 17.45
CA ILE A 203 -10.85 6.52 16.73
C ILE A 203 -12.01 6.95 17.64
N ILE A 204 -12.49 6.05 18.50
CA ILE A 204 -13.58 6.30 19.44
C ILE A 204 -13.19 7.38 20.44
N ALA A 205 -12.06 7.21 21.10
CA ALA A 205 -11.60 8.07 22.19
C ALA A 205 -10.10 8.34 22.14
N PRO A 206 -9.60 9.02 21.08
CA PRO A 206 -8.19 9.37 21.01
C PRO A 206 -7.82 10.34 22.12
N ALA A 207 -6.65 10.17 22.74
CA ALA A 207 -6.15 11.09 23.77
C ALA A 207 -5.66 12.43 23.19
N SER A 208 -5.43 12.50 21.88
CA SER A 208 -4.95 13.69 21.17
C SER A 208 -5.23 13.62 19.67
N GLU A 209 -5.14 14.77 18.99
CA GLU A 209 -5.16 14.83 17.53
C GLU A 209 -4.09 13.94 16.90
N LYS A 210 -2.87 13.96 17.47
CA LYS A 210 -1.76 13.12 17.00
C LYS A 210 -2.13 11.63 16.99
N GLU A 211 -2.75 11.14 18.06
CA GLU A 211 -3.16 9.75 18.16
C GLU A 211 -4.19 9.40 17.07
N PHE A 212 -5.22 10.23 16.88
CA PHE A 212 -6.22 10.04 15.83
C PHE A 212 -5.58 10.00 14.43
N LEU A 213 -4.71 10.98 14.12
CA LEU A 213 -4.07 11.07 12.82
C LEU A 213 -3.14 9.88 12.57
N LEU A 214 -2.36 9.47 13.57
CA LEU A 214 -1.48 8.31 13.44
C LEU A 214 -2.26 6.99 13.34
N ALA A 215 -3.41 6.87 14.02
CA ALA A 215 -4.29 5.72 13.87
C ALA A 215 -4.84 5.61 12.43
N MET A 216 -5.26 6.72 11.81
CA MET A 216 -5.67 6.74 10.41
C MET A 216 -4.52 6.42 9.45
N ARG A 217 -3.29 6.78 9.81
CA ARG A 217 -2.10 6.37 9.05
C ARG A 217 -1.83 4.88 9.20
N GLU A 218 -1.83 4.38 10.42
CA GLU A 218 -1.55 2.98 10.74
C GLU A 218 -2.50 2.02 10.01
N ILE A 219 -3.82 2.29 10.03
CA ILE A 219 -4.76 1.41 9.33
C ILE A 219 -4.49 1.37 7.82
N SER A 220 -4.03 2.46 7.21
CA SER A 220 -3.69 2.46 5.78
C SER A 220 -2.43 1.65 5.47
N ILE A 221 -1.49 1.57 6.39
CA ILE A 221 -0.26 0.77 6.22
C ILE A 221 -0.54 -0.73 6.30
N LYS A 222 -1.59 -1.14 7.03
CA LYS A 222 -2.01 -2.55 7.13
C LYS A 222 -2.48 -3.16 5.79
N LEU A 223 -2.65 -2.35 4.74
CA LEU A 223 -2.90 -2.85 3.38
C LEU A 223 -1.71 -3.61 2.78
N ASN A 224 -0.52 -3.46 3.34
CA ASN A 224 0.72 -4.03 2.79
C ASN A 224 0.88 -3.71 1.29
N ASP A 225 0.67 -2.44 0.94
CA ASP A 225 0.78 -1.91 -0.41
C ASP A 225 1.64 -0.63 -0.40
N THR A 226 2.69 -0.59 -1.22
CA THR A 226 3.58 0.58 -1.32
C THR A 226 2.84 1.83 -1.83
N HIS A 227 1.74 1.65 -2.56
CA HIS A 227 0.86 2.74 -2.99
C HIS A 227 -0.10 3.21 -1.90
N ALA A 228 -0.31 2.40 -0.83
CA ALA A 228 -1.30 2.71 0.19
C ALA A 228 -0.77 3.64 1.26
N ALA A 229 -1.42 4.78 1.38
CA ALA A 229 -1.15 5.71 2.47
C ALA A 229 -2.29 6.70 2.66
N THR A 230 -2.60 7.02 3.90
CA THR A 230 -3.44 8.17 4.24
C THR A 230 -2.56 9.39 4.45
N PHE A 231 -2.97 10.52 3.88
CA PHE A 231 -2.24 11.78 3.91
C PHE A 231 -3.05 12.87 4.61
N ASN A 232 -2.39 13.59 5.51
CA ASN A 232 -2.87 14.79 6.16
C ASN A 232 -1.64 15.65 6.48
N MET A 233 -1.72 16.97 6.30
CA MET A 233 -0.57 17.87 6.50
C MET A 233 0.01 17.77 7.91
N GLN A 234 -0.85 17.80 8.94
CA GLN A 234 -0.41 17.73 10.34
C GLN A 234 0.18 16.35 10.69
N MET A 235 -0.39 15.29 10.14
CA MET A 235 0.13 13.91 10.27
C MET A 235 1.58 13.82 9.77
N MET A 236 1.89 14.42 8.62
CA MET A 236 3.24 14.39 8.06
C MET A 236 4.24 15.12 8.96
N GLN A 237 3.83 16.20 9.62
CA GLN A 237 4.66 16.88 10.61
C GLN A 237 4.92 16.01 11.86
N TYR A 238 3.91 15.24 12.31
CA TYR A 238 4.10 14.31 13.44
C TYR A 238 5.03 13.14 13.11
N LEU A 239 5.07 12.69 11.84
CA LEU A 239 5.90 11.56 11.40
C LEU A 239 7.35 11.96 11.14
N GLY A 240 7.57 13.05 10.41
CA GLY A 240 8.89 13.40 9.90
C GLY A 240 9.44 14.74 10.41
N GLY A 241 8.57 15.66 10.90
CA GLY A 241 8.98 17.03 11.20
C GLY A 241 9.30 17.85 9.93
N GLU A 242 9.88 19.05 10.14
CA GLU A 242 10.10 20.04 9.07
C GLU A 242 11.58 20.29 8.75
N LYS A 243 12.48 19.63 9.48
CA LYS A 243 13.93 19.79 9.32
C LYS A 243 14.59 18.50 8.87
N TYR A 244 15.61 18.64 8.05
CA TYR A 244 16.26 17.56 7.30
C TYR A 244 17.76 17.59 7.53
N THR A 245 18.42 16.45 7.32
CA THR A 245 19.90 16.34 7.37
C THR A 245 20.54 16.69 6.03
N ALA A 246 21.81 17.10 6.05
CA ALA A 246 22.60 17.39 4.85
C ALA A 246 23.18 16.14 4.17
N PHE A 247 22.75 14.94 4.56
CA PHE A 247 23.21 13.66 4.02
C PHE A 247 22.02 12.73 3.73
N GLY A 248 22.29 11.69 2.92
CA GLY A 248 21.38 10.57 2.69
C GLY A 248 22.06 9.25 3.03
N THR A 249 21.24 8.28 3.46
CA THR A 249 21.71 6.97 3.93
C THR A 249 21.12 5.83 3.13
N LYS A 250 21.81 4.68 3.15
CA LYS A 250 21.26 3.37 2.83
C LYS A 250 21.22 2.50 4.08
N PHE A 251 20.15 1.73 4.22
CA PHE A 251 20.06 0.71 5.25
C PHE A 251 20.75 -0.55 4.78
N ILE A 252 21.73 -1.01 5.55
CA ILE A 252 22.49 -2.22 5.27
C ILE A 252 22.76 -2.87 6.64
N ASP A 253 22.38 -4.14 6.81
CA ASP A 253 22.58 -4.91 8.04
C ASP A 253 22.16 -4.15 9.31
N ASP A 254 20.91 -3.66 9.31
CA ASP A 254 20.28 -2.93 10.41
C ASP A 254 21.01 -1.65 10.87
N LYS A 255 21.87 -1.09 10.01
CA LYS A 255 22.59 0.15 10.21
C LYS A 255 22.32 1.14 9.09
N ALA A 256 22.49 2.41 9.34
CA ALA A 256 22.35 3.45 8.34
C ALA A 256 23.75 3.92 7.87
N VAL A 257 24.12 3.61 6.64
CA VAL A 257 25.39 4.01 6.04
C VAL A 257 25.19 5.31 5.27
N ILE A 258 25.97 6.35 5.54
CA ILE A 258 25.95 7.59 4.76
C ILE A 258 26.51 7.30 3.36
N THR A 259 25.69 7.45 2.34
CA THR A 259 26.06 7.17 0.95
C THR A 259 26.02 8.39 0.06
N THR A 260 25.38 9.46 0.50
CA THR A 260 25.31 10.73 -0.24
C THR A 260 25.44 11.91 0.69
N ILE A 261 26.08 12.97 0.19
CA ILE A 261 26.10 14.29 0.83
C ILE A 261 25.23 15.21 -0.02
N ALA A 262 24.16 15.74 0.58
CA ALA A 262 23.23 16.65 -0.08
C ALA A 262 23.78 18.07 -0.20
N ASN A 263 24.60 18.49 0.79
CA ASN A 263 25.25 19.79 0.84
C ASN A 263 26.60 19.68 1.55
N ASP A 264 27.69 19.84 0.81
CA ASP A 264 29.07 19.68 1.32
C ASP A 264 29.42 20.66 2.44
N SER A 265 28.97 21.92 2.35
CA SER A 265 29.27 22.94 3.36
C SER A 265 28.59 22.62 4.70
N LEU A 266 27.34 22.19 4.67
CA LEU A 266 26.59 21.80 5.86
C LEU A 266 27.11 20.49 6.47
N ALA A 267 27.45 19.51 5.64
CA ALA A 267 28.02 18.23 6.11
C ALA A 267 29.41 18.43 6.77
N LYS A 268 30.20 19.40 6.30
CA LYS A 268 31.49 19.76 6.93
C LYS A 268 31.35 20.33 8.32
N ILE A 269 30.25 21.05 8.63
CA ILE A 269 29.98 21.55 9.99
C ILE A 269 29.90 20.39 10.97
N ASP A 270 29.22 19.32 10.55
CA ASP A 270 29.05 18.11 11.35
C ASP A 270 30.20 17.10 11.20
N ASP A 271 31.19 17.40 10.34
CA ASP A 271 32.28 16.47 9.95
C ASP A 271 31.76 15.07 9.63
N LEU A 272 30.70 14.99 8.80
CA LEU A 272 30.14 13.74 8.33
C LEU A 272 30.71 13.38 6.96
N LYS A 273 30.95 12.09 6.72
CA LYS A 273 31.57 11.57 5.49
C LYS A 273 30.75 10.42 4.90
N ILE A 274 30.83 10.27 3.60
CA ILE A 274 30.37 9.04 2.93
C ILE A 274 31.14 7.88 3.54
N GLY A 275 30.43 6.82 3.89
CA GLY A 275 30.96 5.63 4.54
C GLY A 275 30.82 5.60 6.06
N ASP A 276 30.44 6.70 6.71
CA ASP A 276 30.10 6.66 8.14
C ASP A 276 28.89 5.74 8.37
N VAL A 277 28.98 4.88 9.38
CA VAL A 277 27.96 3.89 9.73
C VAL A 277 27.25 4.32 11.01
N ILE A 278 26.06 4.86 10.89
CA ILE A 278 25.25 5.29 12.06
C ILE A 278 24.62 4.07 12.71
N THR A 279 24.83 3.90 14.00
CA THR A 279 24.35 2.76 14.82
C THR A 279 23.24 3.15 15.78
N LYS A 280 23.23 4.41 16.30
CA LYS A 280 22.17 4.94 17.16
C LYS A 280 21.80 6.38 16.82
N ILE A 281 20.58 6.74 17.17
CA ILE A 281 19.97 8.07 17.06
C ILE A 281 19.34 8.38 18.42
N ASP A 282 19.78 9.46 19.10
CA ASP A 282 19.32 9.86 20.44
C ASP A 282 19.32 8.67 21.44
N GLY A 283 20.38 7.86 21.41
CA GLY A 283 20.58 6.69 22.26
C GLY A 283 19.82 5.42 21.84
N ILE A 284 18.90 5.49 20.89
CA ILE A 284 18.11 4.36 20.37
C ILE A 284 18.83 3.76 19.16
N THR A 285 18.91 2.44 19.05
CA THR A 285 19.53 1.80 17.87
C THR A 285 18.74 2.12 16.59
N VAL A 286 19.45 2.20 15.46
CA VAL A 286 18.86 2.42 14.15
C VAL A 286 17.77 1.38 13.85
N ALA A 287 17.98 0.12 14.22
CA ALA A 287 17.00 -0.96 14.05
C ALA A 287 15.72 -0.70 14.88
N GLN A 288 15.85 -0.36 16.17
CA GLN A 288 14.69 -0.04 17.03
C GLN A 288 13.93 1.18 16.51
N LYS A 289 14.65 2.23 16.11
CA LYS A 289 14.03 3.44 15.54
C LYS A 289 13.28 3.13 14.24
N LEU A 290 13.84 2.24 13.42
CA LEU A 290 13.18 1.77 12.20
C LEU A 290 11.89 1.02 12.51
N ASP A 291 11.91 0.06 13.45
CA ASP A 291 10.74 -0.73 13.82
C ASP A 291 9.59 0.15 14.37
N GLU A 292 9.91 1.22 15.11
CA GLU A 292 8.93 2.24 15.54
C GLU A 292 8.29 2.97 14.34
N LEU A 293 9.10 3.30 13.33
CA LEU A 293 8.64 4.02 12.14
C LEU A 293 7.84 3.13 11.19
N LEU A 294 8.20 1.84 11.06
CA LEU A 294 7.57 0.93 10.10
C LEU A 294 6.06 0.76 10.30
N LYS A 295 5.53 1.04 11.49
CA LYS A 295 4.07 1.07 11.75
C LYS A 295 3.34 2.12 10.91
N TYR A 296 4.07 3.13 10.41
CA TYR A 296 3.52 4.26 9.67
C TYR A 296 4.07 4.38 8.25
N MET A 297 4.92 3.46 7.82
CA MET A 297 5.59 3.50 6.51
C MET A 297 5.01 2.47 5.56
N GLN A 298 4.51 2.95 4.42
CA GLN A 298 3.96 2.08 3.38
C GLN A 298 5.04 1.17 2.78
N GLY A 299 4.65 -0.06 2.47
CA GLY A 299 5.50 -1.02 1.80
C GLY A 299 4.76 -2.32 1.51
N SER A 300 4.82 -2.81 0.29
CA SER A 300 4.24 -4.11 -0.07
C SER A 300 5.10 -5.27 0.48
N ASN A 301 6.36 -4.99 0.76
CA ASN A 301 7.30 -5.87 1.45
C ASN A 301 8.20 -5.07 2.39
N ARG A 302 8.92 -5.77 3.28
CA ARG A 302 9.79 -5.12 4.27
C ARG A 302 10.89 -4.25 3.64
N PRO A 303 11.61 -4.63 2.57
CA PRO A 303 12.60 -3.77 1.93
C PRO A 303 12.02 -2.44 1.42
N ALA A 304 10.81 -2.44 0.86
CA ALA A 304 10.12 -1.23 0.42
C ALA A 304 9.72 -0.32 1.60
N ALA A 305 9.20 -0.91 2.68
CA ALA A 305 8.87 -0.16 3.90
C ALA A 305 10.11 0.46 4.56
N ILE A 306 11.23 -0.26 4.61
CA ILE A 306 12.52 0.25 5.10
C ILE A 306 12.99 1.44 4.27
N LEU A 307 12.89 1.37 2.93
CA LEU A 307 13.26 2.47 2.05
C LEU A 307 12.47 3.75 2.38
N ASN A 308 11.17 3.63 2.61
CA ASN A 308 10.32 4.75 3.01
C ASN A 308 10.61 5.25 4.43
N GLY A 309 10.88 4.34 5.37
CA GLY A 309 11.30 4.68 6.73
C GLY A 309 12.63 5.44 6.79
N ALA A 310 13.57 5.08 5.93
CA ALA A 310 14.86 5.76 5.82
C ALA A 310 14.74 7.24 5.46
N LEU A 311 13.70 7.63 4.70
CA LEU A 311 13.48 9.02 4.30
C LEU A 311 13.12 9.93 5.47
N VAL A 312 12.48 9.40 6.52
CA VAL A 312 11.99 10.17 7.66
C VAL A 312 12.79 9.94 8.95
N MET A 313 13.64 8.92 8.99
CA MET A 313 14.37 8.53 10.20
C MET A 313 15.23 9.64 10.80
N PHE A 314 15.87 10.45 9.96
CA PHE A 314 16.77 11.53 10.36
C PHE A 314 16.12 12.91 10.35
N THR A 315 14.86 13.00 9.94
CA THR A 315 14.09 14.26 9.99
C THR A 315 13.58 14.54 11.40
N GLY A 316 13.12 15.76 11.67
CA GLY A 316 12.58 16.12 12.98
C GLY A 316 12.25 17.60 13.08
N ASN A 317 11.86 18.07 14.29
CA ASN A 317 11.53 19.46 14.56
C ASN A 317 12.63 20.19 15.33
N THR A 318 13.55 19.44 15.97
CA THR A 318 14.70 20.02 16.68
C THR A 318 15.80 20.46 15.72
N ASP A 319 16.60 21.43 16.10
CA ASP A 319 17.74 21.91 15.29
C ASP A 319 18.88 20.89 15.21
N ASP A 320 18.95 20.00 16.17
CA ASP A 320 20.00 19.00 16.28
C ASP A 320 19.50 17.71 16.94
N PHE A 321 20.33 16.67 16.89
CA PHE A 321 20.14 15.38 17.52
C PHE A 321 21.48 14.65 17.66
N GLU A 322 21.56 13.64 18.50
CA GLU A 322 22.77 12.87 18.74
C GLU A 322 22.82 11.62 17.84
N VAL A 323 24.00 11.32 17.30
CA VAL A 323 24.25 10.05 16.59
C VAL A 323 25.47 9.35 17.17
N GLU A 324 25.38 8.04 17.35
CA GLU A 324 26.52 7.15 17.51
C GLU A 324 26.85 6.58 16.13
N PHE A 325 28.11 6.69 15.71
CA PHE A 325 28.54 6.19 14.40
C PHE A 325 29.93 5.56 14.46
N ILE A 326 30.21 4.72 13.48
CA ILE A 326 31.49 4.06 13.29
C ILE A 326 32.16 4.65 12.04
N ARG A 327 33.42 5.11 12.21
CA ARG A 327 34.33 5.53 11.15
C ARG A 327 35.69 4.90 11.41
N ASP A 328 36.32 4.28 10.42
CA ASP A 328 37.63 3.63 10.53
C ASP A 328 37.73 2.67 11.74
N ASN A 329 36.66 1.91 12.02
CA ASN A 329 36.49 1.03 13.18
C ASN A 329 36.47 1.73 14.55
N ILE A 330 36.38 3.04 14.60
CA ILE A 330 36.27 3.83 15.84
C ILE A 330 34.82 4.25 16.00
N THR A 331 34.23 3.89 17.15
CA THR A 331 32.89 4.37 17.54
C THR A 331 33.01 5.77 18.17
N SER A 332 32.18 6.69 17.70
CA SER A 332 32.11 8.06 18.18
C SER A 332 30.65 8.48 18.35
N VAL A 333 30.44 9.41 19.31
CA VAL A 333 29.13 10.03 19.52
C VAL A 333 29.25 11.51 19.18
N LYS A 334 28.27 12.03 18.45
CA LYS A 334 28.28 13.39 17.97
C LYS A 334 26.90 13.98 17.86
N LYS A 335 26.78 15.25 18.17
CA LYS A 335 25.60 16.06 17.89
C LYS A 335 25.69 16.58 16.47
N ILE A 336 24.65 16.35 15.66
CA ILE A 336 24.55 16.76 14.26
C ILE A 336 23.32 17.63 14.05
N HIS A 337 23.35 18.47 13.00
CA HIS A 337 22.31 19.46 12.76
C HIS A 337 21.25 18.99 11.77
N ARG A 338 20.04 19.50 11.99
CA ARG A 338 18.94 19.50 11.02
C ARG A 338 18.71 20.91 10.50
N TYR A 339 18.31 21.01 9.26
CA TYR A 339 18.11 22.27 8.55
C TYR A 339 16.71 22.33 7.93
N PRO A 340 16.05 23.50 7.89
CA PRO A 340 14.88 23.69 7.05
C PRO A 340 15.19 23.35 5.59
N ASN A 341 14.23 22.77 4.87
CA ASN A 341 14.43 22.27 3.50
C ASN A 341 15.05 23.34 2.57
N GLY A 342 14.62 24.60 2.67
CA GLY A 342 15.15 25.70 1.85
C GLY A 342 16.63 26.05 2.08
N LYS A 343 17.23 25.61 3.21
CA LYS A 343 18.66 25.79 3.49
C LYS A 343 19.53 24.70 2.86
N ILE A 344 18.97 23.54 2.55
CA ILE A 344 19.71 22.44 1.93
C ILE A 344 19.74 22.64 0.42
N LYS A 345 20.62 23.51 -0.06
CA LYS A 345 20.88 23.64 -1.50
C LYS A 345 21.63 22.41 -1.96
N ARG A 346 20.92 21.49 -2.60
CA ARG A 346 21.52 20.26 -3.15
C ARG A 346 22.46 20.61 -4.31
N SER A 347 23.63 20.01 -4.30
CA SER A 347 24.52 20.09 -5.46
C SER A 347 23.80 19.49 -6.68
N PRO A 348 23.90 20.09 -7.86
CA PRO A 348 23.31 19.51 -9.06
C PRO A 348 23.91 18.11 -9.27
N PRO A 349 23.12 17.14 -9.75
CA PRO A 349 23.64 15.81 -10.04
C PRO A 349 24.76 15.93 -11.08
N LYS A 350 25.82 15.16 -10.92
CA LYS A 350 26.90 15.08 -11.90
C LYS A 350 26.31 14.73 -13.25
N ASN A 351 26.65 15.53 -14.27
CA ASN A 351 26.22 15.27 -15.63
C ASN A 351 26.83 13.94 -16.08
N SER A 352 26.01 12.94 -16.35
CA SER A 352 26.41 11.63 -16.82
C SER A 352 25.54 11.24 -18.01
N PRO A 353 26.10 10.59 -19.03
CA PRO A 353 25.34 10.20 -20.22
C PRO A 353 24.12 9.35 -19.85
N ASN A 354 23.06 9.43 -20.65
CA ASN A 354 21.85 8.63 -20.49
C ASN A 354 22.14 7.15 -20.77
N TRP A 355 23.05 6.91 -21.69
CA TRP A 355 23.58 5.61 -22.06
C TRP A 355 25.02 5.70 -22.55
N GLU A 356 25.79 4.63 -22.46
CA GLU A 356 27.19 4.58 -22.84
C GLU A 356 27.64 3.14 -23.18
N ILE A 357 28.75 3.01 -23.89
CA ILE A 357 29.40 1.72 -24.08
C ILE A 357 30.58 1.66 -23.11
N LEU A 358 30.49 0.73 -22.17
CA LEU A 358 31.50 0.44 -21.17
C LEU A 358 32.62 -0.43 -21.75
N GLU A 359 33.67 -0.66 -20.95
CA GLU A 359 34.70 -1.64 -21.25
C GLU A 359 34.10 -3.00 -21.61
N ASN A 360 34.85 -3.78 -22.43
CA ASN A 360 34.43 -5.06 -22.95
C ASN A 360 33.16 -5.00 -23.83
N ASN A 361 32.92 -3.88 -24.52
CA ASN A 361 31.80 -3.72 -25.45
C ASN A 361 30.42 -4.04 -24.80
N ILE A 362 30.16 -3.48 -23.64
CA ILE A 362 28.92 -3.63 -22.88
C ILE A 362 28.13 -2.31 -22.93
N GLY A 363 26.91 -2.34 -23.45
CA GLY A 363 25.99 -1.20 -23.37
C GLY A 363 25.49 -1.01 -21.91
N TYR A 364 25.42 0.24 -21.45
CA TYR A 364 24.80 0.59 -20.16
C TYR A 364 23.80 1.71 -20.36
N VAL A 365 22.56 1.48 -19.96
CA VAL A 365 21.41 2.35 -20.19
C VAL A 365 20.75 2.71 -18.85
N LYS A 366 20.68 4.00 -18.54
CA LYS A 366 19.95 4.53 -17.36
C LYS A 366 18.51 4.80 -17.74
N MET A 367 17.62 3.84 -17.50
CA MET A 367 16.22 3.90 -17.94
C MET A 367 15.46 5.14 -17.42
N ASN A 368 15.91 5.75 -16.35
CA ASN A 368 15.34 6.98 -15.80
C ASN A 368 15.79 8.26 -16.53
N LYS A 369 16.65 8.16 -17.54
CA LYS A 369 17.21 9.32 -18.26
C LYS A 369 17.01 9.30 -19.76
N VAL A 370 16.69 8.15 -20.35
CA VAL A 370 16.57 8.02 -21.82
C VAL A 370 15.23 8.61 -22.29
N PRO A 371 15.23 9.72 -23.04
CA PRO A 371 14.01 10.23 -23.64
C PRO A 371 13.63 9.36 -24.85
N LYS A 372 12.35 9.39 -25.22
CA LYS A 372 11.78 8.55 -26.28
C LYS A 372 12.49 8.73 -27.61
N GLU A 373 12.89 9.95 -27.92
CA GLU A 373 13.55 10.35 -29.16
C GLU A 373 14.96 9.75 -29.32
N GLU A 374 15.64 9.47 -28.22
CA GLU A 374 16.99 8.88 -28.23
C GLU A 374 16.98 7.36 -28.43
N VAL A 375 15.87 6.67 -28.17
CA VAL A 375 15.82 5.20 -28.20
C VAL A 375 16.29 4.61 -29.53
N PRO A 376 15.85 5.08 -30.72
CA PRO A 376 16.33 4.53 -31.99
C PRO A 376 17.84 4.68 -32.18
N GLN A 377 18.39 5.85 -31.90
CA GLN A 377 19.84 6.10 -32.02
C GLN A 377 20.64 5.27 -31.00
N MET A 378 20.16 5.19 -29.78
CA MET A 378 20.75 4.38 -28.72
C MET A 378 20.82 2.91 -29.13
N MET A 379 19.71 2.33 -29.55
CA MET A 379 19.65 0.91 -29.93
C MET A 379 20.50 0.60 -31.17
N GLU A 380 20.57 1.50 -32.15
CA GLU A 380 21.46 1.37 -33.32
C GLU A 380 22.93 1.34 -32.89
N LYS A 381 23.32 2.16 -31.92
CA LYS A 381 24.71 2.17 -31.40
C LYS A 381 25.04 0.94 -30.54
N LEU A 382 24.04 0.41 -29.83
CA LEU A 382 24.21 -0.70 -28.91
C LEU A 382 24.04 -2.09 -29.58
N LYS A 383 23.50 -2.17 -30.80
CA LYS A 383 23.15 -3.43 -31.46
C LYS A 383 24.30 -4.45 -31.60
N ASN A 384 25.54 -3.98 -31.67
CA ASN A 384 26.72 -4.82 -31.82
C ASN A 384 27.48 -5.05 -30.49
N THR A 385 26.90 -4.67 -29.36
CA THR A 385 27.47 -4.97 -28.04
C THR A 385 27.20 -6.42 -27.65
N GLN A 386 28.06 -7.01 -26.81
CA GLN A 386 27.86 -8.39 -26.34
C GLN A 386 26.76 -8.50 -25.29
N ALA A 387 26.47 -7.41 -24.57
CA ALA A 387 25.41 -7.30 -23.61
C ALA A 387 24.93 -5.84 -23.53
N ILE A 388 23.66 -5.64 -23.18
CA ILE A 388 23.11 -4.35 -22.75
C ILE A 388 22.60 -4.49 -21.33
N ILE A 389 23.06 -3.60 -20.43
CA ILE A 389 22.61 -3.48 -19.05
C ILE A 389 21.60 -2.34 -18.98
N PHE A 390 20.33 -2.64 -18.68
CA PHE A 390 19.26 -1.67 -18.44
C PHE A 390 19.11 -1.44 -16.94
N ASP A 391 19.42 -0.24 -16.46
CA ASP A 391 19.32 0.11 -15.05
C ASP A 391 17.92 0.67 -14.72
N VAL A 392 17.11 -0.14 -14.03
CA VAL A 392 15.73 0.15 -13.64
C VAL A 392 15.60 0.46 -12.13
N ARG A 393 16.74 0.63 -11.43
CA ARG A 393 16.78 0.91 -9.99
C ARG A 393 16.26 2.29 -9.60
N ASN A 394 16.09 3.19 -10.57
CA ASN A 394 15.42 4.47 -10.43
C ASN A 394 14.18 4.50 -11.35
N ARG A 395 13.18 5.34 -11.02
CA ARG A 395 11.93 5.42 -11.79
C ARG A 395 12.21 5.65 -13.28
N PRO A 396 11.87 4.71 -14.19
CA PRO A 396 12.13 4.83 -15.63
C PRO A 396 11.33 5.96 -16.28
N THR A 397 11.82 6.42 -17.43
CA THR A 397 11.01 7.12 -18.43
C THR A 397 10.10 6.11 -19.15
N TYR A 398 9.00 6.57 -19.75
CA TYR A 398 8.02 5.70 -20.45
C TYR A 398 8.55 5.27 -21.83
N THR A 399 9.66 4.50 -21.84
CA THR A 399 10.38 4.07 -23.07
C THR A 399 10.50 2.56 -23.21
N ASP A 400 10.08 1.79 -22.24
CA ASP A 400 10.20 0.32 -22.17
C ASP A 400 9.53 -0.37 -23.35
N PHE A 401 8.31 0.03 -23.75
CA PHE A 401 7.63 -0.53 -24.92
C PHE A 401 8.42 -0.31 -26.20
N LEU A 402 8.96 0.93 -26.39
CA LEU A 402 9.76 1.23 -27.56
C LEU A 402 11.11 0.47 -27.55
N VAL A 403 11.74 0.34 -26.39
CA VAL A 403 12.98 -0.45 -26.22
C VAL A 403 12.70 -1.92 -26.53
N SER A 404 11.58 -2.46 -26.04
CA SER A 404 11.22 -3.88 -26.26
C SER A 404 11.06 -4.25 -27.75
N GLU A 405 10.69 -3.27 -28.60
CA GLU A 405 10.62 -3.48 -30.06
C GLU A 405 11.97 -3.87 -30.69
N TYR A 406 13.08 -3.48 -30.07
CA TYR A 406 14.42 -3.82 -30.51
C TYR A 406 14.97 -5.09 -29.85
N LEU A 407 14.32 -5.59 -28.79
CA LEU A 407 14.78 -6.73 -28.00
C LEU A 407 14.05 -8.03 -28.35
N ASN A 408 12.83 -7.93 -28.92
CA ASN A 408 11.96 -9.09 -29.18
C ASN A 408 11.80 -9.39 -30.67
N PRO A 409 11.74 -10.69 -31.05
CA PRO A 409 11.44 -11.11 -32.44
C PRO A 409 9.98 -10.89 -32.83
N GLU A 410 9.08 -10.88 -31.86
CA GLU A 410 7.62 -10.77 -32.00
C GLU A 410 6.99 -10.15 -30.75
N PRO A 411 5.74 -9.67 -30.81
CA PRO A 411 5.02 -9.22 -29.61
C PRO A 411 4.97 -10.29 -28.53
N LYS A 412 5.12 -9.90 -27.28
CA LYS A 412 5.08 -10.78 -26.09
C LYS A 412 4.13 -10.20 -25.04
N PRO A 413 3.24 -11.01 -24.47
CA PRO A 413 2.43 -10.57 -23.34
C PRO A 413 3.30 -10.36 -22.11
N ILE A 414 3.07 -9.25 -21.38
CA ILE A 414 3.82 -8.86 -20.19
C ILE A 414 3.01 -8.98 -18.92
N LEU A 415 1.73 -8.60 -18.96
CA LEU A 415 0.88 -8.63 -17.78
C LEU A 415 -0.59 -8.83 -18.13
N ARG A 416 -1.35 -9.18 -17.11
CA ARG A 416 -2.80 -9.28 -17.09
C ARG A 416 -3.35 -8.50 -15.92
N LEU A 417 -4.44 -7.77 -16.15
CA LEU A 417 -5.05 -6.93 -15.13
C LEU A 417 -6.21 -7.63 -14.42
N LEU A 418 -6.39 -7.31 -13.15
CA LEU A 418 -7.51 -7.74 -12.33
C LEU A 418 -8.37 -6.52 -11.98
N TYR A 419 -9.61 -6.48 -12.47
CA TYR A 419 -10.53 -5.36 -12.32
C TYR A 419 -11.64 -5.66 -11.31
N GLN A 420 -12.13 -4.61 -10.65
CA GLN A 420 -13.33 -4.68 -9.82
C GLN A 420 -14.57 -4.94 -10.68
N ASP A 421 -15.42 -5.82 -10.22
CA ASP A 421 -16.78 -5.97 -10.74
C ASP A 421 -17.71 -4.98 -10.03
N LEU A 422 -17.97 -3.84 -10.66
CA LEU A 422 -18.83 -2.80 -10.07
C LEU A 422 -20.31 -3.23 -9.93
N SER A 423 -20.74 -4.32 -10.62
CA SER A 423 -22.08 -4.91 -10.44
C SER A 423 -22.17 -5.82 -9.22
N TYR A 424 -21.02 -6.18 -8.64
CA TYR A 424 -20.92 -6.99 -7.44
C TYR A 424 -19.71 -6.53 -6.60
N PRO A 425 -19.82 -5.43 -5.84
CA PRO A 425 -18.71 -4.87 -5.08
C PRO A 425 -18.02 -5.90 -4.19
N GLY A 426 -16.67 -5.92 -4.22
CA GLY A 426 -15.84 -6.95 -3.58
C GLY A 426 -15.48 -8.13 -4.49
N ARG A 427 -16.16 -8.31 -5.62
CA ARG A 427 -15.78 -9.30 -6.65
C ARG A 427 -14.87 -8.67 -7.70
N TYR A 428 -14.04 -9.50 -8.32
CA TYR A 428 -13.08 -9.08 -9.36
C TYR A 428 -13.13 -10.05 -10.55
N TYR A 429 -12.54 -9.64 -11.67
CA TYR A 429 -12.34 -10.49 -12.85
C TYR A 429 -11.05 -10.11 -13.57
N PHE A 430 -10.40 -11.08 -14.20
CA PHE A 430 -9.24 -10.83 -15.04
C PHE A 430 -9.64 -10.17 -16.36
N SER A 431 -8.78 -9.29 -16.88
CA SER A 431 -8.94 -8.75 -18.23
C SER A 431 -8.88 -9.86 -19.28
N ASP A 432 -9.70 -9.73 -20.32
CA ASP A 432 -9.65 -10.65 -21.46
C ASP A 432 -8.37 -10.44 -22.28
N GLU A 433 -7.98 -9.19 -22.46
CA GLU A 433 -6.76 -8.78 -23.14
C GLU A 433 -5.58 -8.72 -22.17
N MET A 434 -4.41 -9.14 -22.63
CA MET A 434 -3.13 -8.97 -21.95
C MET A 434 -2.44 -7.75 -22.52
N GLU A 435 -1.70 -7.04 -21.69
CA GLU A 435 -0.81 -5.99 -22.17
C GLU A 435 0.41 -6.65 -22.83
N GLU A 436 0.77 -6.19 -24.03
CA GLU A 436 1.86 -6.76 -24.84
C GLU A 436 2.93 -5.70 -25.11
N CYS A 437 4.18 -6.14 -25.30
CA CYS A 437 5.30 -5.31 -25.73
C CYS A 437 6.07 -5.97 -26.88
N GLY A 438 6.92 -5.18 -27.55
CA GLY A 438 7.65 -5.66 -28.72
C GLY A 438 6.88 -5.52 -30.03
N LYS A 439 7.51 -5.89 -31.12
CA LYS A 439 6.92 -5.98 -32.47
C LYS A 439 7.60 -7.10 -33.25
N ILE A 440 7.06 -7.46 -34.43
CA ILE A 440 7.75 -8.35 -35.37
C ILE A 440 9.05 -7.66 -35.82
N ASN A 441 10.18 -8.25 -35.45
CA ASN A 441 11.51 -7.73 -35.74
C ASN A 441 12.52 -8.88 -35.93
N THR A 442 12.89 -9.18 -37.15
CA THR A 442 13.88 -10.22 -37.46
C THR A 442 15.31 -9.81 -37.10
N ASP A 443 15.56 -8.50 -37.01
CA ASP A 443 16.87 -7.92 -36.66
C ASP A 443 16.88 -7.45 -35.19
N TYR A 444 16.19 -8.17 -34.30
CA TYR A 444 16.22 -7.88 -32.89
C TYR A 444 17.60 -8.14 -32.25
N TYR A 445 17.89 -7.49 -31.15
CA TYR A 445 19.15 -7.64 -30.42
C TYR A 445 19.39 -9.09 -29.97
N LYS A 446 20.54 -9.66 -30.30
CA LYS A 446 20.88 -11.07 -30.05
C LYS A 446 21.81 -11.27 -28.84
N GLY A 447 22.40 -10.19 -28.30
CA GLY A 447 23.25 -10.23 -27.12
C GLY A 447 22.49 -10.46 -25.83
N LYS A 448 23.21 -10.47 -24.70
CA LYS A 448 22.59 -10.61 -23.38
C LYS A 448 21.85 -9.32 -22.99
N VAL A 449 20.64 -9.45 -22.49
CA VAL A 449 19.86 -8.36 -21.88
C VAL A 449 19.95 -8.52 -20.37
N ILE A 450 20.50 -7.53 -19.67
CA ILE A 450 20.66 -7.55 -18.22
C ILE A 450 19.84 -6.43 -17.62
N VAL A 451 18.97 -6.75 -16.65
CA VAL A 451 18.07 -5.79 -16.01
C VAL A 451 18.49 -5.61 -14.55
N LEU A 452 18.88 -4.39 -14.16
CA LEU A 452 19.23 -4.10 -12.77
C LEU A 452 18.01 -3.62 -12.00
N VAL A 453 17.72 -4.27 -10.87
CA VAL A 453 16.60 -3.95 -10.01
C VAL A 453 17.01 -3.87 -8.53
N ASN A 454 16.20 -3.18 -7.72
CA ASN A 454 16.34 -3.14 -6.26
C ASN A 454 15.01 -2.82 -5.58
N SER A 455 14.97 -2.67 -4.26
CA SER A 455 13.77 -2.31 -3.50
C SER A 455 13.16 -0.94 -3.86
N GLY A 456 13.89 -0.08 -4.56
CA GLY A 456 13.38 1.18 -5.11
C GLY A 456 12.71 1.04 -6.48
N THR A 457 12.86 -0.11 -7.13
CA THR A 457 12.11 -0.45 -8.35
C THR A 457 10.68 -0.77 -7.95
N HIS A 458 9.72 0.08 -8.30
CA HIS A 458 8.30 -0.11 -7.97
C HIS A 458 7.39 0.42 -9.07
N SER A 459 6.15 -0.06 -9.10
CA SER A 459 5.09 0.38 -10.01
C SER A 459 5.58 0.30 -11.47
N PHE A 460 5.55 1.39 -12.23
CA PHE A 460 6.03 1.44 -13.61
C PHE A 460 7.49 0.90 -13.78
N GLY A 461 8.32 0.95 -12.73
CA GLY A 461 9.64 0.32 -12.74
C GLY A 461 9.55 -1.22 -12.81
N GLU A 462 8.59 -1.81 -12.12
CA GLU A 462 8.34 -3.26 -12.18
C GLU A 462 7.77 -3.66 -13.53
N GLN A 463 6.82 -2.89 -14.07
CA GLN A 463 6.30 -3.08 -15.43
C GLN A 463 7.41 -2.98 -16.49
N THR A 464 8.31 -1.98 -16.36
CA THR A 464 9.50 -1.86 -17.23
C THR A 464 10.38 -3.10 -17.14
N ALA A 465 10.62 -3.62 -15.94
CA ALA A 465 11.41 -4.84 -15.77
C ALA A 465 10.69 -6.05 -16.39
N MET A 466 9.37 -6.19 -16.24
CA MET A 466 8.57 -7.24 -16.89
C MET A 466 8.67 -7.17 -18.42
N SER A 467 8.60 -5.97 -18.98
CA SER A 467 8.78 -5.74 -20.43
C SER A 467 10.16 -6.18 -20.90
N LEU A 468 11.23 -5.80 -20.20
CA LEU A 468 12.61 -6.17 -20.54
C LEU A 468 12.90 -7.67 -20.34
N GLN A 469 12.22 -8.33 -19.38
CA GLN A 469 12.31 -9.78 -19.17
C GLN A 469 11.77 -10.61 -20.34
N THR A 470 10.98 -10.03 -21.24
CA THR A 470 10.45 -10.74 -22.42
C THR A 470 11.53 -11.02 -23.46
N ALA A 471 12.67 -10.32 -23.41
CA ALA A 471 13.78 -10.55 -24.32
C ALA A 471 14.33 -11.98 -24.15
N PRO A 472 14.66 -12.71 -25.25
CA PRO A 472 15.05 -14.13 -25.20
C PRO A 472 16.24 -14.45 -24.29
N ASN A 473 17.16 -13.50 -24.11
CA ASN A 473 18.41 -13.66 -23.34
C ASN A 473 18.44 -12.72 -22.12
N ALA A 474 17.26 -12.44 -21.54
CA ALA A 474 17.15 -11.57 -20.37
C ALA A 474 17.60 -12.26 -19.09
N THR A 475 18.29 -11.50 -18.23
CA THR A 475 18.68 -11.90 -16.87
C THR A 475 18.51 -10.71 -15.93
N VAL A 476 17.83 -10.90 -14.84
CA VAL A 476 17.60 -9.87 -13.82
C VAL A 476 18.64 -10.01 -12.72
N ILE A 477 19.33 -8.92 -12.38
CA ILE A 477 20.38 -8.87 -11.36
C ILE A 477 20.07 -7.77 -10.34
N GLY A 478 20.20 -8.08 -9.05
CA GLY A 478 20.01 -7.12 -7.98
C GLY A 478 19.30 -7.71 -6.78
N SER A 479 18.37 -6.97 -6.19
CA SER A 479 17.54 -7.44 -5.08
C SER A 479 16.06 -7.34 -5.44
N GLN A 480 15.22 -8.09 -4.71
CA GLN A 480 13.76 -8.08 -4.86
C GLN A 480 13.23 -6.64 -4.91
N THR A 481 12.29 -6.38 -5.81
CA THR A 481 11.68 -5.08 -5.99
C THR A 481 10.58 -4.81 -4.95
N SER A 482 9.92 -3.67 -5.06
CA SER A 482 8.93 -3.20 -4.09
C SER A 482 7.69 -4.09 -3.98
N GLY A 483 7.30 -4.80 -5.04
CA GLY A 483 6.08 -5.62 -5.06
C GLY A 483 4.81 -4.80 -5.02
N ALA A 484 4.79 -3.65 -5.69
CA ALA A 484 3.64 -2.76 -5.84
C ALA A 484 3.51 -2.34 -7.30
N ASP A 485 3.09 -3.27 -8.11
CA ASP A 485 2.74 -3.02 -9.50
C ASP A 485 1.27 -2.64 -9.61
N GLY A 486 0.91 -1.97 -10.69
CA GLY A 486 -0.45 -1.52 -10.94
C GLY A 486 -0.67 -0.02 -10.73
N PRO A 487 -1.81 0.49 -11.20
CA PRO A 487 -2.10 1.90 -11.15
C PRO A 487 -2.43 2.37 -9.73
N ASN A 488 -1.72 3.40 -9.27
CA ASN A 488 -2.04 4.06 -8.02
C ASN A 488 -3.30 4.94 -8.19
N TYR A 489 -4.24 4.82 -7.27
CA TYR A 489 -5.46 5.62 -7.21
C TYR A 489 -5.45 6.51 -5.98
N TYR A 490 -5.46 7.83 -6.21
CA TYR A 490 -5.59 8.84 -5.17
C TYR A 490 -7.04 9.26 -5.03
N PHE A 491 -7.54 9.32 -3.80
CA PHE A 491 -8.91 9.71 -3.50
C PHE A 491 -9.00 10.48 -2.19
N LYS A 492 -10.04 11.27 -2.06
CA LYS A 492 -10.38 11.95 -0.82
C LYS A 492 -11.29 11.05 0.01
N ILE A 493 -10.95 10.81 1.27
CA ILE A 493 -11.84 10.14 2.22
C ILE A 493 -12.86 11.16 2.73
N ILE A 494 -12.36 12.30 3.17
CA ILE A 494 -13.10 13.46 3.66
C ILE A 494 -12.17 14.67 3.57
N LYS A 495 -12.68 15.90 3.64
CA LYS A 495 -11.83 17.09 3.56
C LYS A 495 -10.70 17.05 4.60
N GLY A 496 -9.47 17.25 4.13
CA GLY A 496 -8.26 17.18 4.97
C GLY A 496 -7.67 15.77 5.14
N PHE A 497 -8.33 14.73 4.61
CA PHE A 497 -7.80 13.36 4.58
C PHE A 497 -7.86 12.80 3.16
N ASP A 498 -6.72 12.78 2.52
CA ASP A 498 -6.54 12.09 1.25
C ASP A 498 -5.92 10.71 1.49
N SER A 499 -6.17 9.78 0.58
CA SER A 499 -5.57 8.44 0.64
C SER A 499 -5.29 7.90 -0.75
N SER A 500 -4.55 6.82 -0.80
CA SER A 500 -4.30 6.08 -2.03
C SER A 500 -4.13 4.59 -1.77
N PHE A 501 -4.33 3.79 -2.81
CA PHE A 501 -3.97 2.39 -2.89
C PHE A 501 -3.92 1.92 -4.36
N THR A 502 -3.38 0.74 -4.61
CA THR A 502 -3.41 0.11 -5.94
C THR A 502 -4.84 -0.17 -6.38
N SER A 503 -5.29 0.40 -7.52
CA SER A 503 -6.69 0.33 -7.97
C SER A 503 -7.02 -0.87 -8.86
N ALA A 504 -6.04 -1.50 -9.50
CA ALA A 504 -6.22 -2.73 -10.27
C ALA A 504 -5.09 -3.69 -9.99
N GLY A 505 -5.39 -4.99 -9.93
CA GLY A 505 -4.38 -6.00 -9.73
C GLY A 505 -3.55 -6.22 -11.00
N VAL A 506 -2.25 -6.48 -10.81
CA VAL A 506 -1.32 -6.85 -11.89
C VAL A 506 -0.78 -8.25 -11.63
N PHE A 507 -0.80 -9.06 -12.66
CA PHE A 507 -0.32 -10.44 -12.66
C PHE A 507 0.53 -10.67 -13.91
N TYR A 508 1.46 -11.59 -13.84
CA TYR A 508 2.08 -12.13 -15.06
C TYR A 508 1.01 -12.78 -15.96
N PRO A 509 1.26 -12.97 -17.27
CA PRO A 509 0.31 -13.57 -18.21
C PRO A 509 -0.24 -14.93 -17.74
N ASN A 510 0.57 -15.71 -17.04
CA ASN A 510 0.20 -17.01 -16.46
C ASN A 510 -0.49 -16.92 -15.09
N LYS A 511 -0.95 -15.73 -14.69
CA LYS A 511 -1.58 -15.42 -13.40
C LYS A 511 -0.65 -15.57 -12.18
N LYS A 512 0.68 -15.64 -12.37
CA LYS A 512 1.61 -15.51 -11.25
C LYS A 512 1.53 -14.10 -10.68
N GLU A 513 1.48 -14.01 -9.37
CA GLU A 513 1.30 -12.75 -8.66
C GLU A 513 2.57 -11.88 -8.66
N THR A 514 2.36 -10.55 -8.75
CA THR A 514 3.41 -9.54 -8.60
C THR A 514 3.31 -8.85 -7.24
N GLN A 515 2.08 -8.67 -6.70
CA GLN A 515 1.87 -7.95 -5.44
C GLN A 515 2.63 -8.58 -4.28
N ARG A 516 3.36 -7.77 -3.52
CA ARG A 516 4.24 -8.11 -2.39
C ARG A 516 5.49 -8.91 -2.78
N ILE A 517 5.50 -9.53 -3.95
CA ILE A 517 6.61 -10.34 -4.48
C ILE A 517 7.51 -9.47 -5.35
N GLY A 518 6.92 -8.71 -6.27
CA GLY A 518 7.64 -7.92 -7.26
C GLY A 518 8.46 -8.77 -8.23
N ILE A 519 9.49 -8.17 -8.78
CA ILE A 519 10.46 -8.85 -9.62
C ILE A 519 11.51 -9.50 -8.71
N VAL A 520 11.60 -10.82 -8.78
CA VAL A 520 12.65 -11.59 -8.09
C VAL A 520 13.83 -11.72 -9.04
N PRO A 521 15.04 -11.28 -8.65
CA PRO A 521 16.20 -11.36 -9.53
C PRO A 521 16.65 -12.82 -9.74
N ASP A 522 17.17 -13.11 -10.94
CA ASP A 522 17.82 -14.39 -11.25
C ASP A 522 19.16 -14.52 -10.52
N ILE A 523 19.83 -13.38 -10.31
CA ILE A 523 21.10 -13.28 -9.56
C ILE A 523 20.92 -12.25 -8.46
N GLU A 524 20.83 -12.72 -7.21
CA GLU A 524 20.70 -11.82 -6.06
C GLU A 524 22.04 -11.16 -5.73
N VAL A 525 22.02 -9.82 -5.62
CA VAL A 525 23.14 -9.00 -5.17
C VAL A 525 22.60 -7.89 -4.26
N LYS A 526 23.11 -7.84 -3.03
CA LYS A 526 22.80 -6.77 -2.07
C LYS A 526 24.02 -5.91 -1.82
N PRO A 527 23.86 -4.60 -1.63
CA PRO A 527 24.97 -3.74 -1.21
C PRO A 527 25.53 -4.21 0.13
N THR A 528 26.84 -4.13 0.29
CA THR A 528 27.52 -4.35 1.58
C THR A 528 27.93 -3.04 2.22
N ILE A 529 28.15 -3.03 3.55
CA ILE A 529 28.68 -1.84 4.26
C ILE A 529 30.02 -1.45 3.66
N VAL A 530 30.91 -2.43 3.42
CA VAL A 530 32.25 -2.18 2.85
C VAL A 530 32.13 -1.63 1.43
N GLY A 531 31.25 -2.18 0.58
CA GLY A 531 31.00 -1.66 -0.75
C GLY A 531 30.49 -0.23 -0.73
N ALA A 532 29.54 0.06 0.15
CA ALA A 532 29.00 1.41 0.33
C ALA A 532 30.08 2.41 0.83
N GLN A 533 30.95 2.00 1.76
CA GLN A 533 32.08 2.80 2.23
C GLN A 533 33.10 3.12 1.12
N GLN A 534 33.30 2.18 0.20
CA GLN A 534 34.21 2.35 -0.94
C GLN A 534 33.54 3.04 -2.14
N GLY A 535 32.26 3.40 -2.04
CA GLY A 535 31.49 4.00 -3.14
C GLY A 535 31.30 3.05 -4.34
N LYS A 536 31.35 1.73 -4.11
CA LYS A 536 31.18 0.71 -5.16
C LYS A 536 29.69 0.50 -5.47
N ASP A 537 29.41 0.25 -6.74
CA ASP A 537 28.13 -0.26 -7.21
C ASP A 537 28.23 -1.78 -7.46
N GLU A 538 28.11 -2.56 -6.39
CA GLU A 538 28.30 -4.02 -6.40
C GLU A 538 27.31 -4.71 -7.35
N VAL A 539 26.12 -4.15 -7.53
CA VAL A 539 25.11 -4.67 -8.46
C VAL A 539 25.55 -4.47 -9.90
N LEU A 540 26.03 -3.27 -10.25
CA LEU A 540 26.55 -2.98 -11.59
C LEU A 540 27.84 -3.76 -11.86
N ASP A 541 28.74 -3.91 -10.89
CA ASP A 541 29.97 -4.67 -11.04
C ASP A 541 29.68 -6.16 -11.27
N ARG A 542 28.69 -6.73 -10.58
CA ARG A 542 28.22 -8.10 -10.82
C ARG A 542 27.62 -8.26 -12.21
N ALA A 543 26.86 -7.29 -12.69
CA ALA A 543 26.29 -7.30 -14.03
C ALA A 543 27.37 -7.25 -15.13
N LYS A 544 28.39 -6.42 -14.97
CA LYS A 544 29.56 -6.38 -15.89
C LYS A 544 30.29 -7.73 -15.94
N LEU A 545 30.47 -8.37 -14.77
CA LEU A 545 31.09 -9.69 -14.69
C LEU A 545 30.25 -10.75 -15.42
N PHE A 546 28.93 -10.75 -15.19
CA PHE A 546 27.98 -11.64 -15.87
C PHE A 546 27.95 -11.38 -17.39
N ALA A 547 27.96 -10.13 -17.81
CA ALA A 547 28.02 -9.76 -19.23
C ALA A 547 29.22 -10.40 -19.92
N LYS A 548 30.41 -10.36 -19.26
CA LYS A 548 31.69 -10.90 -19.78
C LYS A 548 31.72 -12.43 -19.79
N ASN A 549 31.31 -13.08 -18.70
CA ASN A 549 31.60 -14.50 -18.46
C ASN A 549 30.37 -15.42 -18.55
N GLY A 550 29.15 -14.87 -18.54
CA GLY A 550 27.91 -15.63 -18.52
C GLY A 550 27.65 -16.41 -17.22
N LYS A 551 28.40 -16.09 -16.14
CA LYS A 551 28.30 -16.77 -14.85
C LYS A 551 28.11 -15.78 -13.69
#